data_d3534bd4ba8ac71ce0badc4f8eab36d4
#
_entry.id   d3534bd4ba8ac71ce0badc4f8eab36d4
#
_cell.length_a   1.000
_cell.length_b   1.000
_cell.length_c   1.000
_cell.angle_alpha   90.00
_cell.angle_beta   90.00
_cell.angle_gamma   90.00
#
_symmetry.space_group_name_H-M   'P 1'
#
loop_
_entity.id
_entity.type
_entity.pdbx_description
1 polymer ?
#
loop_
_entity_poly.entity_id
_entity_poly.type
_entity_poly.pdbx_seq_one_letter_code
_entity_poly.pdbx_strand_id
1 'polypeptide(L)'
;MMTQTLNLVTTKDDEQVAVWKIVDNTKGETKSDTPTTNTLAIKAQNIFLTHGTFSDKQTCLKIAEYLARLGHHCYIMEWRGHGASSIPKEKFNFETVATYDYEATFRYLFEDLKLDNLHCVTHSGGGVGLTMFLIQHPCYIDKINSASMFACQAYGAAINPINHTKILIAKLFTRLVGYIPAKKIKLGPFNESYHMMNQWYDWNLQKNFNSSFLKQRTFKTASMDTCAANDAPLDYRQQMPKITIPIYAISAKGDNFISPTRGCQLFFEPFKNPANIFREYSLSHGNLDDYTHSRIMISRNAAEEIWPTVTAWIEQHAR
;
A
#
# COMPACT_ATOMS: atom_id res chain seq x y z
N MET A 1 0.40 5.67 27.08
CA MET A 1 1.03 4.34 26.96
C MET A 1 0.62 3.74 25.61
N MET A 2 1.60 3.33 24.78
CA MET A 2 1.33 2.74 23.48
C MET A 2 0.59 1.39 23.62
N THR A 3 -0.54 1.24 22.94
CA THR A 3 -1.36 0.03 22.97
C THR A 3 -1.47 -0.54 21.55
N GLN A 4 -1.34 -1.85 21.45
CA GLN A 4 -1.51 -2.60 20.20
C GLN A 4 -2.62 -3.63 20.42
N THR A 5 -3.72 -3.53 19.67
CA THR A 5 -4.85 -4.45 19.75
C THR A 5 -5.03 -5.17 18.43
N LEU A 6 -5.06 -6.49 18.45
CA LEU A 6 -5.33 -7.32 17.28
C LEU A 6 -6.83 -7.52 17.10
N ASN A 7 -7.30 -7.30 15.89
CA ASN A 7 -8.63 -7.68 15.42
C ASN A 7 -8.48 -8.61 14.21
N LEU A 8 -9.16 -9.74 14.21
CA LEU A 8 -9.23 -10.65 13.08
C LEU A 8 -10.51 -10.38 12.31
N VAL A 9 -10.38 -10.06 11.03
CA VAL A 9 -11.49 -9.71 10.15
C VAL A 9 -11.68 -10.83 9.12
N THR A 10 -12.90 -11.33 9.00
CA THR A 10 -13.22 -12.41 8.06
C THR A 10 -13.44 -11.86 6.66
N THR A 11 -12.74 -12.41 5.69
CA THR A 11 -12.90 -12.11 4.27
C THR A 11 -14.08 -12.87 3.66
N LYS A 12 -14.51 -12.49 2.44
CA LYS A 12 -15.59 -13.15 1.73
C LYS A 12 -15.28 -14.60 1.29
N ASP A 13 -14.00 -14.97 1.28
CA ASP A 13 -13.50 -16.32 1.01
C ASP A 13 -13.05 -17.05 2.29
N ASP A 14 -13.62 -16.65 3.45
CA ASP A 14 -13.49 -17.29 4.76
C ASP A 14 -12.05 -17.31 5.35
N GLU A 15 -11.17 -16.45 4.88
CA GLU A 15 -9.85 -16.25 5.51
C GLU A 15 -9.91 -15.18 6.61
N GLN A 16 -8.94 -15.20 7.53
CA GLN A 16 -8.83 -14.22 8.61
C GLN A 16 -7.67 -13.26 8.33
N VAL A 17 -7.97 -11.97 8.24
CA VAL A 17 -6.99 -10.90 8.06
C VAL A 17 -6.78 -10.17 9.38
N ALA A 18 -5.52 -10.04 9.78
CA ALA A 18 -5.14 -9.33 10.98
C ALA A 18 -5.12 -7.82 10.75
N VAL A 19 -5.87 -7.08 11.57
CA VAL A 19 -5.86 -5.62 11.63
C VAL A 19 -5.44 -5.20 13.04
N TRP A 20 -4.27 -4.59 13.14
CA TRP A 20 -3.71 -4.11 14.39
C TRP A 20 -4.05 -2.64 14.61
N LYS A 21 -4.81 -2.35 15.66
CA LYS A 21 -5.04 -0.96 16.10
C LYS A 21 -3.89 -0.52 16.99
N ILE A 22 -3.23 0.60 16.65
CA ILE A 22 -2.11 1.20 17.38
C ILE A 22 -2.55 2.59 17.84
N VAL A 23 -2.53 2.82 19.16
CA VAL A 23 -2.92 4.10 19.77
C VAL A 23 -2.02 4.43 20.95
N ASP A 24 -1.82 5.71 21.23
CA ASP A 24 -1.17 6.14 22.47
C ASP A 24 -2.23 6.69 23.44
N ASN A 25 -2.57 5.90 24.45
CA ASN A 25 -3.59 6.25 25.45
C ASN A 25 -3.20 7.44 26.33
N THR A 26 -1.95 7.95 26.28
CA THR A 26 -1.58 9.18 27.01
C THR A 26 -2.04 10.44 26.28
N LYS A 27 -2.48 10.30 25.02
CA LYS A 27 -3.05 11.38 24.19
C LYS A 27 -4.58 11.30 24.08
N GLY A 28 -5.22 10.34 24.77
CA GLY A 28 -6.65 10.18 24.79
C GLY A 28 -7.34 11.28 25.60
N GLU A 29 -8.34 11.92 24.98
CA GLU A 29 -9.34 12.80 25.56
C GLU A 29 -8.80 13.89 26.50
N THR A 30 -8.11 14.89 25.97
CA THR A 30 -8.13 16.20 26.60
C THR A 30 -9.56 16.75 26.49
N LYS A 31 -10.44 16.40 27.42
CA LYS A 31 -11.51 17.30 27.86
C LYS A 31 -10.80 18.52 28.45
N SER A 32 -10.46 19.48 27.60
CA SER A 32 -9.93 20.75 28.06
C SER A 32 -11.12 21.61 28.49
N ASP A 33 -11.41 21.63 29.79
CA ASP A 33 -12.26 22.63 30.43
C ASP A 33 -11.48 23.93 30.71
N THR A 34 -10.40 24.22 30.02
CA THR A 34 -9.71 25.51 30.13
C THR A 34 -9.04 25.91 28.81
N PRO A 35 -9.45 27.04 28.19
CA PRO A 35 -8.77 27.56 27.00
C PRO A 35 -7.55 28.35 27.45
N THR A 36 -6.38 27.70 27.49
CA THR A 36 -5.11 28.41 27.67
C THR A 36 -4.20 28.07 26.48
N THR A 37 -3.96 29.15 25.71
CA THR A 37 -3.00 29.31 24.62
C THR A 37 -3.28 28.59 23.29
N ASN A 38 -3.31 29.40 22.21
CA ASN A 38 -3.47 29.12 20.77
C ASN A 38 -2.54 28.03 20.18
N THR A 39 -2.64 26.82 20.66
CA THR A 39 -2.16 25.65 19.91
C THR A 39 -3.41 25.03 19.25
N LEU A 40 -3.56 25.20 17.95
CA LEU A 40 -4.60 24.50 17.18
C LEU A 40 -4.44 23.01 17.51
N ALA A 41 -5.37 22.46 18.27
CA ALA A 41 -5.40 21.05 18.61
C ALA A 41 -5.55 20.28 17.28
N ILE A 42 -4.52 19.55 16.88
CA ILE A 42 -4.54 18.72 15.66
C ILE A 42 -5.65 17.69 15.88
N LYS A 43 -6.71 17.75 15.06
CA LYS A 43 -7.79 16.77 15.08
C LYS A 43 -7.22 15.38 14.80
N ALA A 44 -7.47 14.43 15.69
CA ALA A 44 -7.05 13.05 15.51
C ALA A 44 -7.54 12.50 14.16
N GLN A 45 -6.62 11.92 13.37
CA GLN A 45 -6.93 11.28 12.10
C GLN A 45 -6.83 9.76 12.24
N ASN A 46 -7.57 9.03 11.41
CA ASN A 46 -7.48 7.59 11.28
C ASN A 46 -6.53 7.25 10.12
N ILE A 47 -5.61 6.32 10.34
CA ILE A 47 -4.56 6.01 9.37
C ILE A 47 -4.53 4.50 9.15
N PHE A 48 -4.88 4.07 7.95
CA PHE A 48 -4.67 2.71 7.49
C PHE A 48 -3.23 2.54 7.02
N LEU A 49 -2.57 1.45 7.46
CA LEU A 49 -1.22 1.12 7.02
C LEU A 49 -1.16 -0.32 6.54
N THR A 50 -0.30 -0.60 5.55
CA THR A 50 -0.01 -1.97 5.16
C THR A 50 1.36 -2.11 4.51
N HIS A 51 1.92 -3.30 4.66
CA HIS A 51 3.21 -3.71 4.13
C HIS A 51 3.13 -4.21 2.67
N GLY A 52 4.27 -4.56 2.10
CA GLY A 52 4.38 -5.27 0.84
C GLY A 52 4.75 -6.75 1.02
N THR A 53 5.24 -7.37 -0.06
CA THR A 53 5.74 -8.75 -0.05
C THR A 53 6.88 -8.98 0.95
N PHE A 54 7.07 -10.21 1.38
CA PHE A 54 8.15 -10.68 2.29
C PHE A 54 8.07 -10.13 3.72
N SER A 55 7.04 -9.40 4.09
CA SER A 55 6.98 -8.57 5.29
C SER A 55 5.74 -8.84 6.15
N ASP A 56 5.60 -8.11 7.24
CA ASP A 56 4.47 -8.10 8.16
C ASP A 56 4.27 -6.69 8.74
N LYS A 57 3.49 -6.57 9.81
CA LYS A 57 3.25 -5.28 10.49
C LYS A 57 4.51 -4.54 10.91
N GLN A 58 5.65 -5.23 11.11
CA GLN A 58 6.88 -4.60 11.58
C GLN A 58 7.40 -3.53 10.62
N THR A 59 7.10 -3.66 9.32
CA THR A 59 7.43 -2.62 8.34
C THR A 59 6.69 -1.31 8.63
N CYS A 60 5.45 -1.39 9.09
CA CYS A 60 4.61 -0.22 9.36
C CYS A 60 4.59 0.21 10.83
N LEU A 61 5.00 -0.67 11.76
CA LEU A 61 4.80 -0.48 13.19
C LEU A 61 5.45 0.80 13.72
N LYS A 62 6.70 1.07 13.36
CA LYS A 62 7.42 2.24 13.88
C LYS A 62 6.80 3.57 13.44
N ILE A 63 6.40 3.69 12.18
CA ILE A 63 5.73 4.91 11.71
C ILE A 63 4.32 5.00 12.30
N ALA A 64 3.60 3.88 12.48
CA ALA A 64 2.31 3.87 13.15
C ALA A 64 2.42 4.34 14.62
N GLU A 65 3.43 3.88 15.35
CA GLU A 65 3.70 4.35 16.71
C GLU A 65 4.09 5.83 16.74
N TYR A 66 4.86 6.30 15.76
CA TYR A 66 5.19 7.72 15.64
C TYR A 66 3.93 8.57 15.44
N LEU A 67 3.06 8.20 14.51
CA LEU A 67 1.78 8.87 14.24
C LEU A 67 0.82 8.78 15.45
N ALA A 68 0.79 7.65 16.15
CA ALA A 68 0.00 7.49 17.35
C ALA A 68 0.47 8.42 18.50
N ARG A 69 1.78 8.66 18.65
CA ARG A 69 2.31 9.67 19.60
C ARG A 69 1.88 11.09 19.27
N LEU A 70 1.53 11.38 18.01
CA LEU A 70 0.96 12.67 17.59
C LEU A 70 -0.57 12.73 17.84
N GLY A 71 -1.19 11.64 18.30
CA GLY A 71 -2.61 11.58 18.64
C GLY A 71 -3.48 10.94 17.56
N HIS A 72 -2.90 10.37 16.50
CA HIS A 72 -3.64 9.67 15.46
C HIS A 72 -3.95 8.22 15.84
N HIS A 73 -4.98 7.63 15.23
CA HIS A 73 -5.31 6.21 15.37
C HIS A 73 -4.82 5.44 14.13
N CYS A 74 -3.94 4.48 14.34
CA CYS A 74 -3.34 3.72 13.25
C CYS A 74 -3.91 2.29 13.21
N TYR A 75 -4.15 1.78 11.99
CA TYR A 75 -4.69 0.45 11.72
C TYR A 75 -3.78 -0.24 10.70
N ILE A 76 -3.01 -1.24 11.15
CA ILE A 76 -2.06 -1.96 10.29
C ILE A 76 -2.71 -3.28 9.85
N MET A 77 -2.93 -3.43 8.54
CA MET A 77 -3.36 -4.70 7.94
C MET A 77 -2.16 -5.57 7.62
N GLU A 78 -2.20 -6.82 8.04
CA GLU A 78 -1.29 -7.88 7.58
C GLU A 78 -2.01 -8.72 6.52
N TRP A 79 -1.39 -8.95 5.38
CA TRP A 79 -1.96 -9.74 4.30
C TRP A 79 -2.14 -11.20 4.71
N ARG A 80 -3.07 -11.92 4.08
CA ARG A 80 -3.16 -13.37 4.21
C ARG A 80 -1.78 -14.03 4.01
N GLY A 81 -1.47 -15.05 4.81
CA GLY A 81 -0.17 -15.71 4.79
C GLY A 81 0.96 -14.96 5.50
N HIS A 82 0.71 -13.78 6.07
CA HIS A 82 1.70 -12.95 6.75
C HIS A 82 1.27 -12.60 8.18
N GLY A 83 2.26 -12.46 9.06
CA GLY A 83 2.06 -12.02 10.44
C GLY A 83 1.06 -12.88 11.20
N ALA A 84 0.01 -12.25 11.73
CA ALA A 84 -1.07 -12.88 12.48
C ALA A 84 -2.29 -13.24 11.62
N SER A 85 -2.28 -12.96 10.33
CA SER A 85 -3.31 -13.38 9.39
C SER A 85 -3.27 -14.89 9.13
N SER A 86 -4.40 -15.48 8.72
CA SER A 86 -4.46 -16.90 8.39
C SER A 86 -3.53 -17.26 7.23
N ILE A 87 -3.02 -18.47 7.27
CA ILE A 87 -2.33 -19.08 6.12
C ILE A 87 -3.40 -19.66 5.21
N PRO A 88 -3.62 -19.08 4.00
CA PRO A 88 -4.70 -19.50 3.13
C PRO A 88 -4.48 -20.93 2.62
N LYS A 89 -5.59 -21.66 2.48
CA LYS A 89 -5.59 -23.01 1.88
C LYS A 89 -5.38 -22.94 0.37
N GLU A 90 -5.96 -21.93 -0.26
CA GLU A 90 -5.88 -21.73 -1.69
C GLU A 90 -4.70 -20.84 -2.09
N LYS A 91 -4.26 -20.99 -3.33
CA LYS A 91 -3.23 -20.15 -3.91
C LYS A 91 -3.75 -18.72 -4.09
N PHE A 92 -2.95 -17.75 -3.75
CA PHE A 92 -3.30 -16.34 -3.82
C PHE A 92 -2.21 -15.49 -4.49
N ASN A 93 -2.60 -14.31 -4.95
CA ASN A 93 -1.73 -13.33 -5.57
C ASN A 93 -2.09 -11.91 -5.08
N PHE A 94 -1.45 -10.87 -5.64
CA PHE A 94 -1.74 -9.46 -5.29
C PHE A 94 -3.22 -9.11 -5.48
N GLU A 95 -3.82 -9.62 -6.54
CA GLU A 95 -5.21 -9.33 -6.87
C GLU A 95 -6.18 -10.00 -5.88
N THR A 96 -5.85 -11.20 -5.40
CA THR A 96 -6.59 -11.86 -4.31
C THR A 96 -6.55 -11.02 -3.04
N VAL A 97 -5.37 -10.51 -2.67
CA VAL A 97 -5.21 -9.61 -1.51
C VAL A 97 -6.04 -8.35 -1.69
N ALA A 98 -5.99 -7.72 -2.88
CA ALA A 98 -6.77 -6.51 -3.16
C ALA A 98 -8.29 -6.77 -3.10
N THR A 99 -8.75 -7.91 -3.64
CA THR A 99 -10.17 -8.24 -3.75
C THR A 99 -10.80 -8.62 -2.41
N TYR A 100 -10.05 -9.32 -1.55
CA TYR A 100 -10.60 -9.91 -0.33
C TYR A 100 -10.05 -9.27 0.94
N ASP A 101 -8.73 -9.13 1.08
CA ASP A 101 -8.13 -8.64 2.33
C ASP A 101 -8.37 -7.15 2.54
N TYR A 102 -8.16 -6.35 1.48
CA TYR A 102 -8.47 -4.92 1.53
C TYR A 102 -9.98 -4.69 1.69
N GLU A 103 -10.82 -5.41 0.95
CA GLU A 103 -12.28 -5.27 1.05
C GLU A 103 -12.76 -5.54 2.48
N ALA A 104 -12.35 -6.66 3.07
CA ALA A 104 -12.72 -7.01 4.44
C ALA A 104 -12.21 -5.97 5.45
N THR A 105 -10.95 -5.53 5.30
CA THR A 105 -10.37 -4.51 6.17
C THR A 105 -11.08 -3.17 6.05
N PHE A 106 -11.34 -2.68 4.83
CA PHE A 106 -12.00 -1.39 4.64
C PHE A 106 -13.47 -1.44 5.06
N ARG A 107 -14.15 -2.55 4.86
CA ARG A 107 -15.49 -2.78 5.41
C ARG A 107 -15.47 -2.69 6.94
N TYR A 108 -14.54 -3.37 7.61
CA TYR A 108 -14.36 -3.27 9.05
C TYR A 108 -14.12 -1.82 9.51
N LEU A 109 -13.22 -1.09 8.84
CA LEU A 109 -12.91 0.29 9.21
C LEU A 109 -14.12 1.22 9.03
N PHE A 110 -14.85 1.11 7.92
CA PHE A 110 -15.94 2.04 7.60
C PHE A 110 -17.31 1.60 8.11
N GLU A 111 -17.59 0.29 8.18
CA GLU A 111 -18.91 -0.20 8.56
C GLU A 111 -18.99 -0.59 10.04
N ASP A 112 -17.95 -1.25 10.59
CA ASP A 112 -17.93 -1.67 11.97
C ASP A 112 -17.42 -0.55 12.89
N LEU A 113 -16.28 0.06 12.57
CA LEU A 113 -15.69 1.15 13.35
C LEU A 113 -16.27 2.53 13.01
N LYS A 114 -17.04 2.67 11.91
CA LYS A 114 -17.68 3.93 11.48
C LYS A 114 -16.69 5.09 11.28
N LEU A 115 -15.48 4.79 10.76
CA LEU A 115 -14.49 5.83 10.49
C LEU A 115 -14.93 6.72 9.32
N ASP A 116 -14.61 8.01 9.37
CA ASP A 116 -15.03 9.03 8.39
C ASP A 116 -13.88 9.90 7.85
N ASN A 117 -12.65 9.69 8.36
CA ASN A 117 -11.49 10.53 8.05
C ASN A 117 -10.22 9.67 7.86
N LEU A 118 -10.24 8.73 6.91
CA LEU A 118 -9.16 7.78 6.71
C LEU A 118 -8.07 8.32 5.79
N HIS A 119 -6.81 8.19 6.23
CA HIS A 119 -5.62 8.33 5.38
C HIS A 119 -4.96 6.97 5.19
N CYS A 120 -4.23 6.78 4.08
CA CYS A 120 -3.53 5.54 3.81
C CYS A 120 -2.01 5.76 3.80
N VAL A 121 -1.25 4.86 4.42
CA VAL A 121 0.22 4.80 4.34
C VAL A 121 0.60 3.39 3.92
N THR A 122 1.19 3.24 2.73
CA THR A 122 1.47 1.93 2.16
C THR A 122 2.93 1.79 1.77
N HIS A 123 3.44 0.57 1.85
CA HIS A 123 4.80 0.25 1.41
C HIS A 123 4.77 -0.79 0.29
N SER A 124 5.53 -0.53 -0.80
CA SER A 124 5.78 -1.50 -1.87
C SER A 124 4.48 -2.07 -2.47
N GLY A 125 4.32 -3.41 -2.47
CA GLY A 125 3.11 -4.09 -2.90
C GLY A 125 1.82 -3.62 -2.20
N GLY A 126 1.93 -3.02 -1.00
CA GLY A 126 0.80 -2.43 -0.30
C GLY A 126 0.12 -1.31 -1.09
N GLY A 127 0.89 -0.43 -1.74
CA GLY A 127 0.30 0.61 -2.59
C GLY A 127 -0.27 0.05 -3.90
N VAL A 128 0.31 -1.03 -4.42
CA VAL A 128 -0.23 -1.75 -5.58
C VAL A 128 -1.59 -2.38 -5.24
N GLY A 129 -1.68 -3.06 -4.08
CA GLY A 129 -2.93 -3.64 -3.58
C GLY A 129 -4.01 -2.58 -3.34
N LEU A 130 -3.65 -1.46 -2.70
CA LEU A 130 -4.58 -0.33 -2.50
C LEU A 130 -5.10 0.22 -3.83
N THR A 131 -4.24 0.37 -4.84
CA THR A 131 -4.62 0.85 -6.17
C THR A 131 -5.63 -0.10 -6.83
N MET A 132 -5.37 -1.40 -6.84
CA MET A 132 -6.29 -2.41 -7.39
C MET A 132 -7.61 -2.43 -6.63
N PHE A 133 -7.56 -2.38 -5.30
CA PHE A 133 -8.76 -2.33 -4.45
C PHE A 133 -9.65 -1.12 -4.77
N LEU A 134 -9.08 0.08 -4.86
CA LEU A 134 -9.87 1.29 -5.16
C LEU A 134 -10.47 1.29 -6.57
N ILE A 135 -9.81 0.65 -7.54
CA ILE A 135 -10.37 0.46 -8.88
C ILE A 135 -11.54 -0.54 -8.85
N GLN A 136 -11.42 -1.61 -8.06
CA GLN A 136 -12.49 -2.61 -7.91
C GLN A 136 -13.67 -2.10 -7.09
N HIS A 137 -13.41 -1.22 -6.12
CA HIS A 137 -14.38 -0.70 -5.15
C HIS A 137 -14.37 0.83 -5.10
N PRO A 138 -14.79 1.53 -6.17
CA PRO A 138 -14.69 3.00 -6.26
C PRO A 138 -15.52 3.74 -5.21
N CYS A 139 -16.49 3.11 -4.58
CA CYS A 139 -17.29 3.68 -3.49
C CYS A 139 -16.47 4.04 -2.22
N TYR A 140 -15.25 3.54 -2.11
CA TYR A 140 -14.35 3.89 -1.01
C TYR A 140 -13.47 5.10 -1.31
N ILE A 141 -13.36 5.55 -2.57
CA ILE A 141 -12.48 6.68 -2.95
C ILE A 141 -12.85 7.94 -2.16
N ASP A 142 -14.13 8.31 -2.10
CA ASP A 142 -14.60 9.52 -1.40
C ASP A 142 -14.47 9.44 0.13
N LYS A 143 -14.23 8.24 0.68
CA LYS A 143 -14.05 8.00 2.11
C LYS A 143 -12.58 8.11 2.55
N ILE A 144 -11.66 8.29 1.61
CA ILE A 144 -10.22 8.39 1.87
C ILE A 144 -9.77 9.83 1.60
N ASN A 145 -9.10 10.41 2.57
CA ASN A 145 -8.63 11.79 2.51
C ASN A 145 -7.34 11.94 1.68
N SER A 146 -6.37 11.03 1.86
CA SER A 146 -5.12 10.99 1.09
C SER A 146 -4.40 9.66 1.22
N ALA A 147 -3.38 9.44 0.38
CA ALA A 147 -2.49 8.29 0.50
C ALA A 147 -1.01 8.72 0.41
N SER A 148 -0.16 8.11 1.25
CA SER A 148 1.30 8.15 1.16
C SER A 148 1.81 6.79 0.72
N MET A 149 2.51 6.71 -0.42
CA MET A 149 2.95 5.46 -1.05
C MET A 149 4.47 5.38 -1.08
N PHE A 150 5.05 4.53 -0.23
CA PHE A 150 6.50 4.32 -0.11
C PHE A 150 6.97 3.23 -1.07
N ALA A 151 7.87 3.57 -2.00
CA ALA A 151 8.52 2.63 -2.92
C ALA A 151 7.53 1.71 -3.66
N CYS A 152 6.41 2.27 -4.15
CA CYS A 152 5.36 1.51 -4.81
C CYS A 152 5.52 1.53 -6.33
N GLN A 153 5.52 0.35 -6.94
CA GLN A 153 5.43 0.15 -8.39
C GLN A 153 4.91 -1.26 -8.72
N ALA A 154 4.27 -1.43 -9.88
CA ALA A 154 3.77 -2.72 -10.36
C ALA A 154 4.53 -3.22 -11.61
N TYR A 155 4.87 -2.33 -12.55
CA TYR A 155 5.37 -2.68 -13.89
C TYR A 155 6.64 -1.92 -14.30
N GLY A 156 7.32 -1.28 -13.36
CA GLY A 156 8.47 -0.41 -13.61
C GLY A 156 9.80 -0.92 -13.09
N ALA A 157 9.93 -2.17 -12.61
CA ALA A 157 11.22 -2.69 -12.14
C ALA A 157 12.15 -3.08 -13.29
N ALA A 158 11.61 -3.61 -14.41
CA ALA A 158 12.38 -4.00 -15.59
C ALA A 158 12.75 -2.81 -16.49
N ILE A 159 13.27 -1.72 -15.90
CA ILE A 159 13.59 -0.48 -16.62
C ILE A 159 14.80 -0.57 -17.54
N ASN A 160 15.68 -1.53 -17.32
CA ASN A 160 16.88 -1.77 -18.11
C ASN A 160 17.08 -3.27 -18.37
N PRO A 161 17.94 -3.66 -19.34
CA PRO A 161 18.18 -5.07 -19.68
C PRO A 161 18.67 -5.92 -18.51
N ILE A 162 19.46 -5.35 -17.60
CA ILE A 162 20.00 -6.07 -16.43
C ILE A 162 18.87 -6.44 -15.49
N ASN A 163 18.00 -5.49 -15.13
CA ASN A 163 16.85 -5.74 -14.27
C ASN A 163 15.85 -6.71 -14.94
N HIS A 164 15.59 -6.53 -16.24
CA HIS A 164 14.77 -7.46 -17.01
C HIS A 164 15.28 -8.90 -16.91
N THR A 165 16.59 -9.12 -17.13
CA THR A 165 17.23 -10.45 -17.05
C THR A 165 17.15 -11.01 -15.62
N LYS A 166 17.42 -10.18 -14.60
CA LYS A 166 17.30 -10.61 -13.19
C LYS A 166 15.88 -11.05 -12.85
N ILE A 167 14.85 -10.34 -13.31
CA ILE A 167 13.46 -10.70 -13.09
C ILE A 167 13.11 -12.00 -13.80
N LEU A 168 13.57 -12.19 -15.04
CA LEU A 168 13.36 -13.43 -15.78
C LEU A 168 13.99 -14.65 -15.08
N ILE A 169 15.23 -14.51 -14.60
CA ILE A 169 15.92 -15.56 -13.83
C ILE A 169 15.18 -15.83 -12.50
N ALA A 170 14.77 -14.78 -11.78
CA ALA A 170 14.00 -14.93 -10.55
C ALA A 170 12.66 -15.63 -10.78
N LYS A 171 11.96 -15.32 -11.86
CA LYS A 171 10.72 -15.99 -12.27
C LYS A 171 10.94 -17.47 -12.53
N LEU A 172 11.97 -17.82 -13.31
CA LEU A 172 12.30 -19.22 -13.60
C LEU A 172 12.66 -19.98 -12.33
N PHE A 173 13.53 -19.41 -11.49
CA PHE A 173 13.92 -20.00 -10.20
C PHE A 173 12.71 -20.22 -9.31
N THR A 174 11.87 -19.19 -9.12
CA THR A 174 10.68 -19.26 -8.24
C THR A 174 9.68 -20.28 -8.78
N ARG A 175 9.56 -20.42 -10.12
CA ARG A 175 8.70 -21.44 -10.74
C ARG A 175 9.18 -22.86 -10.43
N LEU A 176 10.50 -23.10 -10.45
CA LEU A 176 11.09 -24.41 -10.16
C LEU A 176 11.02 -24.78 -8.68
N VAL A 177 11.27 -23.81 -7.79
CA VAL A 177 11.31 -24.01 -6.33
C VAL A 177 9.92 -23.90 -5.68
N GLY A 178 8.98 -23.21 -6.33
CA GLY A 178 7.63 -22.95 -5.83
C GLY A 178 7.49 -21.70 -4.97
N TYR A 179 8.60 -21.13 -4.47
CA TYR A 179 8.59 -19.95 -3.60
C TYR A 179 9.94 -19.21 -3.61
N ILE A 180 9.96 -17.98 -3.09
CA ILE A 180 11.20 -17.24 -2.78
C ILE A 180 11.55 -17.47 -1.31
N PRO A 181 12.75 -18.02 -1.00
CA PRO A 181 13.18 -18.27 0.37
C PRO A 181 13.71 -16.98 1.03
N ALA A 182 12.83 -15.99 1.24
CA ALA A 182 13.17 -14.63 1.64
C ALA A 182 14.00 -14.57 2.93
N LYS A 183 13.70 -15.41 3.92
CA LYS A 183 14.48 -15.53 5.17
C LYS A 183 15.93 -15.89 4.91
N LYS A 184 16.18 -16.85 3.99
CA LYS A 184 17.54 -17.33 3.68
C LYS A 184 18.36 -16.28 2.93
N ILE A 185 17.73 -15.53 2.02
CA ILE A 185 18.40 -14.49 1.22
C ILE A 185 18.25 -13.08 1.81
N LYS A 186 17.74 -12.98 3.04
CA LYS A 186 17.60 -11.71 3.81
C LYS A 186 16.73 -10.64 3.13
N LEU A 187 15.71 -11.06 2.38
CA LEU A 187 14.71 -10.15 1.79
C LEU A 187 13.60 -9.77 2.77
N GLY A 188 13.31 -10.63 3.75
CA GLY A 188 12.29 -10.38 4.74
C GLY A 188 11.94 -11.61 5.60
N PRO A 189 11.04 -11.45 6.58
CA PRO A 189 10.68 -12.52 7.52
C PRO A 189 9.73 -13.57 6.93
N PHE A 190 9.09 -13.32 5.79
CA PHE A 190 8.14 -14.23 5.15
C PHE A 190 8.60 -14.65 3.75
N ASN A 191 8.44 -15.93 3.44
CA ASN A 191 8.63 -16.43 2.09
C ASN A 191 7.42 -16.10 1.24
N GLU A 192 7.66 -15.78 -0.05
CA GLU A 192 6.56 -15.56 -0.99
C GLU A 192 6.41 -16.72 -1.96
N SER A 193 5.17 -17.11 -2.23
CA SER A 193 4.85 -18.15 -3.18
C SER A 193 5.14 -17.73 -4.62
N TYR A 194 5.36 -18.73 -5.48
CA TYR A 194 5.44 -18.49 -6.93
C TYR A 194 4.18 -17.77 -7.46
N HIS A 195 2.98 -18.10 -6.95
CA HIS A 195 1.73 -17.50 -7.42
C HIS A 195 1.65 -16.00 -7.12
N MET A 196 2.06 -15.58 -5.94
CA MET A 196 2.16 -14.16 -5.57
C MET A 196 3.16 -13.46 -6.50
N MET A 197 4.38 -13.96 -6.57
CA MET A 197 5.45 -13.30 -7.30
C MET A 197 5.31 -13.37 -8.83
N ASN A 198 4.65 -14.43 -9.36
CA ASN A 198 4.46 -14.55 -10.80
C ASN A 198 3.66 -13.39 -11.39
N GLN A 199 2.66 -12.89 -10.68
CA GLN A 199 1.88 -11.73 -11.13
C GLN A 199 2.78 -10.47 -11.23
N TRP A 200 3.64 -10.22 -10.23
CA TRP A 200 4.59 -9.11 -10.26
C TRP A 200 5.65 -9.28 -11.36
N TYR A 201 6.16 -10.51 -11.58
CA TYR A 201 7.09 -10.77 -12.68
C TYR A 201 6.46 -10.48 -14.03
N ASP A 202 5.22 -10.94 -14.26
CA ASP A 202 4.52 -10.75 -15.53
C ASP A 202 4.27 -9.27 -15.81
N TRP A 203 3.81 -8.50 -14.83
CA TRP A 203 3.62 -7.07 -14.98
C TRP A 203 4.91 -6.34 -15.36
N ASN A 204 6.02 -6.68 -14.72
CA ASN A 204 7.31 -6.04 -15.00
C ASN A 204 7.93 -6.46 -16.33
N LEU A 205 7.88 -7.75 -16.68
CA LEU A 205 8.42 -8.25 -17.94
C LEU A 205 7.60 -7.78 -19.15
N GLN A 206 6.29 -7.71 -19.02
CA GLN A 206 5.37 -7.29 -20.08
C GLN A 206 5.09 -5.77 -20.06
N LYS A 207 5.56 -5.06 -19.01
CA LYS A 207 5.35 -3.61 -18.82
C LYS A 207 3.87 -3.22 -18.84
N ASN A 208 3.01 -4.05 -18.28
CA ASN A 208 1.57 -3.83 -18.16
C ASN A 208 1.11 -3.94 -16.70
N PHE A 209 -0.16 -3.61 -16.45
CA PHE A 209 -0.78 -3.77 -15.14
C PHE A 209 -2.15 -4.42 -15.31
N ASN A 210 -2.14 -5.61 -15.95
CA ASN A 210 -3.35 -6.35 -16.29
C ASN A 210 -3.81 -7.24 -15.16
N SER A 211 -5.14 -7.34 -15.03
CA SER A 211 -5.80 -8.28 -14.13
C SER A 211 -5.58 -9.73 -14.57
N SER A 212 -5.46 -10.64 -13.60
CA SER A 212 -5.43 -12.09 -13.85
C SER A 212 -6.84 -12.69 -13.94
N PHE A 213 -7.87 -12.05 -13.38
CA PHE A 213 -9.24 -12.61 -13.36
C PHE A 213 -10.32 -11.68 -13.89
N LEU A 214 -10.11 -10.36 -13.87
CA LEU A 214 -11.13 -9.41 -14.32
C LEU A 214 -11.02 -9.13 -15.81
N LYS A 215 -12.16 -9.06 -16.48
CA LYS A 215 -12.27 -8.72 -17.90
C LYS A 215 -12.69 -7.27 -18.08
N GLN A 216 -12.23 -6.63 -19.15
CA GLN A 216 -12.70 -5.30 -19.53
C GLN A 216 -14.18 -5.36 -19.90
N ARG A 217 -15.00 -4.48 -19.28
CA ARG A 217 -16.39 -4.26 -19.70
C ARG A 217 -16.40 -3.09 -20.68
N THR A 218 -16.72 -3.35 -21.94
CA THR A 218 -16.95 -2.30 -22.93
C THR A 218 -18.41 -1.86 -22.86
N PHE A 219 -18.67 -0.63 -22.39
CA PHE A 219 -19.96 -0.01 -22.54
C PHE A 219 -20.07 0.51 -23.99
N LYS A 220 -20.86 -0.15 -24.83
CA LYS A 220 -21.27 0.48 -26.09
C LYS A 220 -22.30 1.55 -25.78
N THR A 221 -22.02 2.78 -26.13
CA THR A 221 -22.95 3.93 -26.11
C THR A 221 -24.13 3.63 -27.04
N ALA A 222 -25.36 3.84 -26.51
CA ALA A 222 -26.65 3.87 -27.19
C ALA A 222 -27.17 2.53 -27.76
N SER A 223 -27.70 1.70 -26.92
CA SER A 223 -29.00 1.03 -26.90
C SER A 223 -28.98 0.00 -25.77
N MET A 224 -30.03 -0.03 -25.01
CA MET A 224 -30.26 -1.03 -23.95
C MET A 224 -30.12 -2.43 -24.54
N ASP A 225 -29.47 -3.32 -23.79
CA ASP A 225 -29.31 -4.75 -24.03
C ASP A 225 -28.10 -5.19 -24.87
N THR A 226 -26.93 -5.11 -24.31
CA THR A 226 -25.85 -6.12 -24.33
C THR A 226 -24.53 -5.46 -23.91
N CYS A 227 -24.14 -5.62 -22.66
CA CYS A 227 -22.73 -5.50 -22.25
C CYS A 227 -21.96 -6.65 -22.91
N ALA A 228 -21.38 -6.43 -24.07
CA ALA A 228 -20.39 -7.36 -24.63
C ALA A 228 -19.17 -7.32 -23.73
N ALA A 229 -18.91 -8.37 -22.95
CA ALA A 229 -17.64 -8.55 -22.28
C ALA A 229 -16.58 -8.66 -23.38
N ASN A 230 -15.66 -7.71 -23.43
CA ASN A 230 -14.45 -7.85 -24.21
C ASN A 230 -13.60 -8.91 -23.48
N ASP A 231 -13.11 -9.94 -24.18
CA ASP A 231 -12.31 -11.01 -23.57
C ASP A 231 -10.92 -10.56 -23.09
N ALA A 232 -10.58 -9.29 -23.34
CA ALA A 232 -9.34 -8.69 -22.86
C ALA A 232 -9.33 -8.54 -21.33
N PRO A 233 -8.19 -8.79 -20.64
CA PRO A 233 -8.07 -8.56 -19.22
C PRO A 233 -8.27 -7.08 -18.89
N LEU A 234 -8.76 -6.78 -17.69
CA LEU A 234 -8.85 -5.41 -17.18
C LEU A 234 -7.42 -4.85 -17.06
N ASP A 235 -7.16 -3.72 -17.71
CA ASP A 235 -5.93 -2.96 -17.52
C ASP A 235 -6.12 -1.94 -16.39
N TYR A 236 -5.54 -2.23 -15.22
CA TYR A 236 -5.60 -1.36 -14.05
C TYR A 236 -4.97 0.01 -14.32
N ARG A 237 -3.91 0.09 -15.13
CA ARG A 237 -3.26 1.35 -15.45
C ARG A 237 -4.22 2.34 -16.12
N GLN A 238 -5.10 1.86 -16.98
CA GLN A 238 -6.12 2.69 -17.63
C GLN A 238 -7.23 3.15 -16.66
N GLN A 239 -7.38 2.47 -15.53
CA GLN A 239 -8.38 2.82 -14.51
C GLN A 239 -7.82 3.75 -13.41
N MET A 240 -6.50 3.81 -13.23
CA MET A 240 -5.84 4.65 -12.19
C MET A 240 -6.25 6.13 -12.21
N PRO A 241 -6.52 6.77 -13.38
CA PRO A 241 -7.01 8.16 -13.40
C PRO A 241 -8.34 8.38 -12.66
N LYS A 242 -9.10 7.33 -12.39
CA LYS A 242 -10.36 7.39 -11.62
C LYS A 242 -10.14 7.51 -10.11
N ILE A 243 -8.92 7.22 -9.64
CA ILE A 243 -8.55 7.38 -8.23
C ILE A 243 -8.21 8.87 -8.02
N THR A 244 -9.16 9.57 -7.42
CA THR A 244 -9.11 11.04 -7.27
C THR A 244 -8.54 11.50 -5.93
N ILE A 245 -8.16 10.59 -5.03
CA ILE A 245 -7.54 10.95 -3.76
C ILE A 245 -6.16 11.60 -3.98
N PRO A 246 -5.75 12.59 -3.17
CA PRO A 246 -4.39 13.11 -3.19
C PRO A 246 -3.37 12.03 -2.83
N ILE A 247 -2.29 11.91 -3.62
CA ILE A 247 -1.24 10.90 -3.43
C ILE A 247 0.12 11.55 -3.25
N TYR A 248 0.79 11.21 -2.16
CA TYR A 248 2.20 11.49 -1.93
C TYR A 248 3.02 10.22 -2.19
N ALA A 249 3.69 10.18 -3.35
CA ALA A 249 4.54 9.07 -3.75
C ALA A 249 6.00 9.35 -3.34
N ILE A 250 6.58 8.42 -2.60
CA ILE A 250 7.90 8.50 -1.98
C ILE A 250 8.78 7.40 -2.56
N SER A 251 9.89 7.78 -3.21
CA SER A 251 10.84 6.83 -3.80
C SER A 251 12.23 6.94 -3.18
N ALA A 252 12.96 5.83 -3.21
CA ALA A 252 14.30 5.66 -2.66
C ALA A 252 15.33 5.56 -3.78
N LYS A 253 16.32 6.45 -3.82
CA LYS A 253 17.38 6.45 -4.84
C LYS A 253 18.18 5.15 -4.86
N GLY A 254 18.45 4.59 -3.68
CA GLY A 254 19.21 3.34 -3.55
C GLY A 254 18.43 2.06 -3.85
N ASP A 255 17.10 2.15 -4.14
CA ASP A 255 16.32 1.01 -4.61
C ASP A 255 16.45 0.85 -6.12
N ASN A 256 17.50 0.18 -6.55
CA ASN A 256 17.84 0.02 -7.96
C ASN A 256 17.18 -1.20 -8.64
N PHE A 257 16.38 -1.99 -7.89
CA PHE A 257 15.85 -3.25 -8.43
C PHE A 257 14.36 -3.45 -8.18
N ILE A 258 13.89 -3.39 -6.93
CA ILE A 258 12.49 -3.72 -6.59
C ILE A 258 11.57 -2.59 -7.05
N SER A 259 11.88 -1.36 -6.65
CA SER A 259 11.09 -0.16 -6.97
C SER A 259 12.01 1.01 -7.34
N PRO A 260 12.76 0.91 -8.45
CA PRO A 260 13.63 2.01 -8.86
C PRO A 260 12.81 3.28 -9.09
N THR A 261 13.40 4.44 -8.83
CA THR A 261 12.72 5.75 -8.89
C THR A 261 11.91 5.93 -10.18
N ARG A 262 12.48 5.59 -11.34
CA ARG A 262 11.75 5.69 -12.61
C ARG A 262 10.54 4.74 -12.65
N GLY A 263 10.65 3.56 -12.03
CA GLY A 263 9.53 2.62 -11.90
C GLY A 263 8.40 3.17 -11.02
N CYS A 264 8.76 3.80 -9.89
CA CYS A 264 7.80 4.49 -9.03
C CYS A 264 7.13 5.66 -9.76
N GLN A 265 7.87 6.45 -10.55
CA GLN A 265 7.32 7.53 -11.38
C GLN A 265 6.31 7.01 -12.40
N LEU A 266 6.65 5.94 -13.14
CA LEU A 266 5.75 5.32 -14.12
C LEU A 266 4.45 4.82 -13.48
N PHE A 267 4.52 4.33 -12.24
CA PHE A 267 3.34 3.91 -11.49
C PHE A 267 2.53 5.11 -10.98
N PHE A 268 3.19 6.21 -10.64
CA PHE A 268 2.55 7.43 -10.14
C PHE A 268 1.90 8.29 -11.25
N GLU A 269 2.51 8.38 -12.42
CA GLU A 269 2.08 9.24 -13.55
C GLU A 269 0.59 9.11 -13.95
N PRO A 270 -0.06 7.92 -13.88
CA PRO A 270 -1.47 7.78 -14.21
C PRO A 270 -2.45 8.42 -13.20
N PHE A 271 -2.07 8.66 -11.96
CA PHE A 271 -2.91 9.36 -10.98
C PHE A 271 -3.02 10.83 -11.32
N LYS A 272 -4.24 11.40 -11.36
CA LYS A 272 -4.50 12.72 -11.97
C LYS A 272 -4.97 13.81 -10.99
N ASN A 273 -4.89 13.57 -9.66
CA ASN A 273 -5.22 14.64 -8.73
C ASN A 273 -4.16 15.76 -8.79
N PRO A 274 -4.55 17.05 -8.88
CA PRO A 274 -3.61 18.16 -8.96
C PRO A 274 -2.75 18.36 -7.70
N ALA A 275 -3.17 17.83 -6.55
CA ALA A 275 -2.41 17.87 -5.32
C ALA A 275 -1.34 16.77 -5.24
N ASN A 276 -1.27 15.85 -6.20
CA ASN A 276 -0.31 14.75 -6.18
C ASN A 276 1.14 15.23 -6.14
N ILE A 277 1.95 14.63 -5.28
CA ILE A 277 3.37 14.91 -5.13
C ILE A 277 4.16 13.61 -5.32
N PHE A 278 5.22 13.68 -6.15
CA PHE A 278 6.25 12.65 -6.26
C PHE A 278 7.57 13.18 -5.70
N ARG A 279 8.20 12.45 -4.78
CA ARG A 279 9.49 12.83 -4.20
C ARG A 279 10.46 11.66 -4.18
N GLU A 280 11.64 11.88 -4.77
CA GLU A 280 12.80 11.00 -4.60
C GLU A 280 13.60 11.47 -3.39
N TYR A 281 13.97 10.54 -2.51
CA TYR A 281 14.90 10.80 -1.41
C TYR A 281 16.28 10.27 -1.77
N SER A 282 17.27 11.15 -1.76
CA SER A 282 18.65 10.85 -2.12
C SER A 282 19.65 11.84 -1.51
N LEU A 283 20.87 11.38 -1.31
CA LEU A 283 21.99 12.24 -0.87
C LEU A 283 22.21 13.41 -1.85
N SER A 284 22.01 13.19 -3.14
CA SER A 284 22.16 14.25 -4.15
C SER A 284 21.10 15.36 -4.03
N HIS A 285 19.98 15.10 -3.39
CA HIS A 285 18.93 16.08 -3.08
C HIS A 285 19.05 16.67 -1.67
N GLY A 286 20.17 16.41 -0.98
CA GLY A 286 20.42 16.90 0.38
C GLY A 286 19.73 16.10 1.48
N ASN A 287 19.25 14.89 1.17
CA ASN A 287 18.66 13.99 2.16
C ASN A 287 19.73 13.21 2.94
N LEU A 288 19.34 12.57 4.05
CA LEU A 288 20.23 11.87 4.96
C LEU A 288 20.75 10.53 4.41
N ASP A 289 20.11 9.95 3.40
CA ASP A 289 20.45 8.65 2.82
C ASP A 289 19.90 8.53 1.39
N ASP A 290 20.50 7.70 0.55
CA ASP A 290 19.90 7.27 -0.72
C ASP A 290 18.76 6.26 -0.51
N TYR A 291 18.62 5.74 0.68
CA TYR A 291 17.66 4.74 1.11
C TYR A 291 17.57 3.53 0.17
N THR A 292 17.36 2.36 0.74
CA THR A 292 16.96 1.14 0.01
C THR A 292 15.47 0.92 0.13
N HIS A 293 14.95 -0.10 -0.55
CA HIS A 293 13.53 -0.44 -0.62
C HIS A 293 12.80 -0.45 0.73
N SER A 294 13.36 -1.09 1.74
CA SER A 294 12.77 -1.13 3.08
C SER A 294 13.22 0.04 3.97
N ARG A 295 14.48 0.51 3.83
CA ARG A 295 15.02 1.57 4.69
C ARG A 295 14.28 2.90 4.56
N ILE A 296 13.70 3.19 3.38
CA ILE A 296 12.87 4.39 3.14
C ILE A 296 11.68 4.47 4.12
N MET A 297 11.19 3.33 4.61
CA MET A 297 10.06 3.24 5.55
C MET A 297 10.50 3.08 7.00
N ILE A 298 11.56 2.26 7.27
CA ILE A 298 11.84 1.75 8.63
C ILE A 298 13.09 2.30 9.28
N SER A 299 13.97 3.02 8.54
CA SER A 299 15.25 3.48 9.08
C SER A 299 15.09 4.66 10.05
N ARG A 300 16.12 4.88 10.87
CA ARG A 300 16.19 6.04 11.76
C ARG A 300 16.18 7.36 10.96
N ASN A 301 16.95 7.42 9.87
CA ASN A 301 16.98 8.60 9.00
C ASN A 301 15.60 8.89 8.38
N ALA A 302 14.84 7.84 7.98
CA ALA A 302 13.49 8.02 7.49
C ALA A 302 12.53 8.58 8.57
N ALA A 303 12.73 8.17 9.82
CA ALA A 303 11.95 8.72 10.94
C ALA A 303 12.27 10.21 11.19
N GLU A 304 13.48 10.62 10.91
CA GLU A 304 13.94 11.99 11.11
C GLU A 304 13.46 12.94 9.99
N GLU A 305 13.54 12.53 8.71
CA GLU A 305 13.24 13.45 7.61
C GLU A 305 11.99 13.11 6.78
N ILE A 306 11.57 11.82 6.72
CA ILE A 306 10.44 11.43 5.86
C ILE A 306 9.12 11.40 6.63
N TRP A 307 9.06 10.81 7.83
CA TRP A 307 7.82 10.71 8.59
C TRP A 307 7.19 12.07 8.92
N PRO A 308 7.97 13.14 9.25
CA PRO A 308 7.38 14.48 9.39
C PRO A 308 6.70 14.99 8.12
N THR A 309 7.21 14.65 6.92
CA THR A 309 6.57 15.05 5.66
C THR A 309 5.26 14.29 5.42
N VAL A 310 5.19 13.03 5.86
CA VAL A 310 3.94 12.24 5.83
C VAL A 310 2.91 12.83 6.80
N THR A 311 3.34 13.24 8.00
CA THR A 311 2.45 13.93 8.95
C THR A 311 1.89 15.21 8.36
N ALA A 312 2.76 16.07 7.81
CA ALA A 312 2.34 17.32 7.16
C ALA A 312 1.37 17.06 5.99
N TRP A 313 1.58 15.98 5.22
CA TRP A 313 0.67 15.56 4.16
C TRP A 313 -0.70 15.15 4.68
N ILE A 314 -0.75 14.37 5.76
CA ILE A 314 -1.98 13.96 6.43
C ILE A 314 -2.74 15.19 6.95
N GLU A 315 -2.04 16.10 7.64
CA GLU A 315 -2.63 17.34 8.19
C GLU A 315 -3.16 18.25 7.09
N GLN A 316 -2.44 18.42 5.99
CA GLN A 316 -2.85 19.23 4.85
C GLN A 316 -4.16 18.73 4.21
N HIS A 317 -4.44 17.42 4.28
CA HIS A 317 -5.60 16.78 3.68
C HIS A 317 -6.62 16.29 4.73
N ALA A 318 -6.50 16.72 6.00
CA ALA A 318 -7.48 16.46 7.04
C ALA A 318 -8.82 17.15 6.71
N ARG A 319 -9.95 16.43 6.87
CA ARG A 319 -11.31 16.94 6.68
C ARG A 319 -12.04 17.06 8.01
#